data_0b352ec0f2e55e7b84dcbd07792f5671
#
_entry.id   0b352ec0f2e55e7b84dcbd07792f5671
#
_cell.length_a   1.000
_cell.length_b   1.000
_cell.length_c   1.000
_cell.angle_alpha   90.00
_cell.angle_beta   90.00
_cell.angle_gamma   90.00
#
_symmetry.space_group_name_H-M   'P 1'
#
loop_
_entity.id
_entity.type
_entity.pdbx_description
1 polymer ?
#
loop_
_entity_poly.entity_id
_entity_poly.type
_entity_poly.pdbx_seq_one_letter_code
_entity_poly.pdbx_strand_id
1 'polypeptide(L)'
;MSLFLQLILLVVGFVMLIKGADWFVEGASKIASKFGIPQIVIGLTIVAMGTSAPEAAVSITAALKGSAEITIGNVVGSNILNILLILGITSVIIPLSVKKNTLNIEIPFVIIVTAILAFLGLKDGTISRLDGIILWLMFIAFLVYLFILSKKGIDTDADDVPELEEGDTVFKLLILIVVGGALIIWGSDVTVNAATAIARSFGWSERLIGLTIVAFGTSLPELITSVTAGIKGKSDIAVGNIVGSNIFNILFVVGTTAIITPVVYASGFKIDSIVCIATAALLFISVFLGKDKKLTNNGGIVMLISFGAYFMYLLRG
;
A
#
# COMPACT_ATOMS: atom_id res chain seq x y z
N MET A 1 -28.01 1.54 15.48
CA MET A 1 -28.09 0.21 14.84
C MET A 1 -27.84 -0.85 15.91
N SER A 2 -28.52 -2.01 15.88
CA SER A 2 -28.27 -3.06 16.88
C SER A 2 -26.87 -3.66 16.70
N LEU A 3 -26.28 -4.15 17.81
CA LEU A 3 -24.98 -4.85 17.77
C LEU A 3 -25.00 -6.03 16.78
N PHE A 4 -26.13 -6.74 16.73
CA PHE A 4 -26.33 -7.85 15.78
C PHE A 4 -26.18 -7.41 14.32
N LEU A 5 -26.77 -6.27 13.95
CA LEU A 5 -26.63 -5.74 12.58
C LEU A 5 -25.18 -5.31 12.27
N GLN A 6 -24.46 -4.74 13.26
CA GLN A 6 -23.04 -4.39 13.08
C GLN A 6 -22.18 -5.64 12.85
N LEU A 7 -22.45 -6.74 13.57
CA LEU A 7 -21.73 -8.00 13.35
C LEU A 7 -22.02 -8.57 11.95
N ILE A 8 -23.25 -8.48 11.47
CA ILE A 8 -23.58 -8.88 10.08
C ILE A 8 -22.81 -8.02 9.08
N LEU A 9 -22.81 -6.68 9.24
CA LEU A 9 -22.09 -5.77 8.37
C LEU A 9 -20.58 -6.03 8.38
N LEU A 10 -20.01 -6.33 9.54
CA LEU A 10 -18.60 -6.70 9.66
C LEU A 10 -18.27 -7.94 8.83
N VAL A 11 -19.09 -9.00 8.94
CA VAL A 11 -18.93 -10.23 8.13
C VAL A 11 -19.11 -9.94 6.64
N VAL A 12 -20.13 -9.16 6.27
CA VAL A 12 -20.35 -8.76 4.86
C VAL A 12 -19.16 -7.98 4.31
N GLY A 13 -18.62 -7.02 5.08
CA GLY A 13 -17.44 -6.26 4.71
C GLY A 13 -16.22 -7.15 4.46
N PHE A 14 -15.95 -8.12 5.35
CA PHE A 14 -14.86 -9.09 5.13
C PHE A 14 -15.08 -9.99 3.91
N VAL A 15 -16.31 -10.45 3.66
CA VAL A 15 -16.62 -11.23 2.46
C VAL A 15 -16.38 -10.39 1.20
N MET A 16 -16.79 -9.12 1.20
CA MET A 16 -16.52 -8.19 0.09
C MET A 16 -15.02 -7.99 -0.13
N LEU A 17 -14.24 -7.76 0.94
CA LEU A 17 -12.79 -7.61 0.88
C LEU A 17 -12.12 -8.85 0.28
N ILE A 18 -12.41 -10.04 0.80
CA ILE A 18 -11.77 -11.29 0.38
C ILE A 18 -12.14 -11.62 -1.06
N LYS A 19 -13.43 -11.55 -1.43
CA LYS A 19 -13.87 -11.83 -2.81
C LYS A 19 -13.41 -10.76 -3.78
N GLY A 20 -13.42 -9.50 -3.35
CA GLY A 20 -12.90 -8.39 -4.14
C GLY A 20 -11.42 -8.57 -4.45
N ALA A 21 -10.59 -8.88 -3.44
CA ALA A 21 -9.17 -9.14 -3.63
C ALA A 21 -8.89 -10.37 -4.51
N ASP A 22 -9.68 -11.42 -4.35
CA ASP A 22 -9.59 -12.64 -5.17
C ASP A 22 -9.77 -12.32 -6.66
N TRP A 23 -10.84 -11.58 -7.01
CA TRP A 23 -11.14 -11.17 -8.39
C TRP A 23 -10.14 -10.13 -8.92
N PHE A 24 -9.75 -9.18 -8.08
CA PHE A 24 -8.82 -8.10 -8.45
C PHE A 24 -7.44 -8.66 -8.81
N VAL A 25 -6.87 -9.51 -7.94
CA VAL A 25 -5.58 -10.16 -8.16
C VAL A 25 -5.63 -11.11 -9.36
N GLU A 26 -6.71 -11.88 -9.52
CA GLU A 26 -6.87 -12.76 -10.68
C GLU A 26 -6.95 -11.96 -11.98
N GLY A 27 -7.82 -10.96 -12.06
CA GLY A 27 -7.96 -10.11 -13.23
C GLY A 27 -6.67 -9.39 -13.60
N ALA A 28 -5.97 -8.80 -12.60
CA ALA A 28 -4.71 -8.11 -12.80
C ALA A 28 -3.60 -9.06 -13.28
N SER A 29 -3.47 -10.24 -12.66
CA SER A 29 -2.47 -11.24 -13.05
C SER A 29 -2.69 -11.78 -14.45
N LYS A 30 -3.95 -12.11 -14.83
CA LYS A 30 -4.30 -12.61 -16.17
C LYS A 30 -4.16 -11.51 -17.24
N ILE A 31 -4.44 -10.24 -16.93
CA ILE A 31 -4.16 -9.10 -17.84
C ILE A 31 -2.66 -9.02 -18.12
N ALA A 32 -1.83 -9.08 -17.05
CA ALA A 32 -0.38 -9.08 -17.19
C ALA A 32 0.08 -10.18 -18.15
N SER A 33 -0.37 -11.40 -17.92
CA SER A 33 -0.06 -12.56 -18.77
C SER A 33 -0.49 -12.35 -20.22
N LYS A 34 -1.73 -11.88 -20.44
CA LYS A 34 -2.32 -11.70 -21.77
C LYS A 34 -1.58 -10.67 -22.64
N PHE A 35 -1.03 -9.63 -22.01
CA PHE A 35 -0.29 -8.56 -22.71
C PHE A 35 1.23 -8.72 -22.60
N GLY A 36 1.73 -9.80 -21.99
CA GLY A 36 3.16 -10.02 -21.78
C GLY A 36 3.80 -8.97 -20.86
N ILE A 37 3.00 -8.37 -19.96
CA ILE A 37 3.46 -7.38 -18.99
C ILE A 37 3.96 -8.12 -17.75
N PRO A 38 5.17 -7.82 -17.25
CA PRO A 38 5.65 -8.43 -16.00
C PRO A 38 4.66 -8.19 -14.85
N GLN A 39 4.38 -9.20 -14.04
CA GLN A 39 3.42 -9.11 -12.93
C GLN A 39 3.81 -8.03 -11.92
N ILE A 40 5.13 -7.82 -11.72
CA ILE A 40 5.63 -6.75 -10.85
C ILE A 40 5.19 -5.35 -11.32
N VAL A 41 5.13 -5.10 -12.64
CA VAL A 41 4.67 -3.81 -13.18
C VAL A 41 3.19 -3.58 -12.86
N ILE A 42 2.36 -4.61 -12.97
CA ILE A 42 0.94 -4.55 -12.61
C ILE A 42 0.78 -4.33 -11.09
N GLY A 43 1.60 -5.01 -10.28
CA GLY A 43 1.64 -4.81 -8.83
C GLY A 43 2.00 -3.37 -8.45
N LEU A 44 3.07 -2.83 -9.06
CA LEU A 44 3.57 -1.47 -8.83
C LEU A 44 2.65 -0.35 -9.39
N THR A 45 1.67 -0.70 -10.22
CA THR A 45 0.76 0.28 -10.86
C THR A 45 -0.70 0.04 -10.51
N ILE A 46 -1.40 -0.77 -11.31
CA ILE A 46 -2.86 -0.95 -11.21
C ILE A 46 -3.27 -1.40 -9.81
N VAL A 47 -2.53 -2.38 -9.25
CA VAL A 47 -2.88 -2.92 -7.94
C VAL A 47 -2.57 -1.89 -6.85
N ALA A 48 -1.36 -1.32 -6.84
CA ALA A 48 -0.96 -0.32 -5.85
C ALA A 48 -1.85 0.94 -5.88
N MET A 49 -2.08 1.51 -7.07
CA MET A 49 -2.92 2.71 -7.22
C MET A 49 -4.39 2.43 -6.88
N GLY A 50 -4.88 1.22 -7.19
CA GLY A 50 -6.25 0.81 -6.88
C GLY A 50 -6.49 0.66 -5.38
N THR A 51 -5.57 0.02 -4.67
CA THR A 51 -5.69 -0.17 -3.22
C THR A 51 -5.42 1.10 -2.44
N SER A 52 -4.51 1.98 -2.89
CA SER A 52 -4.20 3.28 -2.27
C SER A 52 -5.16 4.40 -2.68
N ALA A 53 -6.23 4.10 -3.41
CA ALA A 53 -7.25 5.10 -3.75
C ALA A 53 -7.92 5.73 -2.50
N PRO A 54 -8.21 5.01 -1.40
CA PRO A 54 -8.71 5.60 -0.17
C PRO A 54 -7.75 6.62 0.45
N GLU A 55 -6.46 6.31 0.53
CA GLU A 55 -5.43 7.22 1.03
C GLU A 55 -5.36 8.52 0.20
N ALA A 56 -5.41 8.39 -1.12
CA ALA A 56 -5.46 9.52 -2.03
C ALA A 56 -6.72 10.36 -1.81
N ALA A 57 -7.89 9.72 -1.70
CA ALA A 57 -9.16 10.39 -1.48
C ALA A 57 -9.18 11.16 -0.15
N VAL A 58 -8.70 10.56 0.95
CA VAL A 58 -8.62 11.20 2.26
C VAL A 58 -7.70 12.42 2.20
N SER A 59 -6.48 12.28 1.67
CA SER A 59 -5.48 13.35 1.63
C SER A 59 -5.90 14.50 0.72
N ILE A 60 -6.39 14.22 -0.49
CA ILE A 60 -6.84 15.24 -1.44
C ILE A 60 -8.08 15.97 -0.91
N THR A 61 -9.04 15.24 -0.32
CA THR A 61 -10.23 15.86 0.28
C THR A 61 -9.86 16.74 1.46
N ALA A 62 -8.93 16.31 2.31
CA ALA A 62 -8.42 17.11 3.42
C ALA A 62 -7.76 18.41 2.93
N ALA A 63 -6.94 18.33 1.87
CA ALA A 63 -6.32 19.50 1.25
C ALA A 63 -7.35 20.50 0.72
N LEU A 64 -8.38 20.03 0.01
CA LEU A 64 -9.47 20.85 -0.53
C LEU A 64 -10.28 21.52 0.59
N LYS A 65 -10.32 20.93 1.80
CA LYS A 65 -10.98 21.49 2.99
C LYS A 65 -10.06 22.33 3.87
N GLY A 66 -8.82 22.58 3.45
CA GLY A 66 -7.85 23.40 4.18
C GLY A 66 -7.16 22.69 5.34
N SER A 67 -7.20 21.35 5.40
CA SER A 67 -6.57 20.49 6.42
C SER A 67 -5.47 19.63 5.82
N ALA A 68 -4.62 20.24 4.98
CA ALA A 68 -3.58 19.53 4.22
C ALA A 68 -2.52 18.83 5.12
N GLU A 69 -2.36 19.27 6.37
CA GLU A 69 -1.46 18.66 7.37
C GLU A 69 -1.77 17.19 7.64
N ILE A 70 -3.02 16.75 7.45
CA ILE A 70 -3.42 15.35 7.61
C ILE A 70 -2.68 14.43 6.61
N THR A 71 -2.30 14.97 5.44
CA THR A 71 -1.65 14.20 4.37
C THR A 71 -0.34 13.54 4.81
N ILE A 72 0.52 14.27 5.54
CA ILE A 72 1.82 13.72 5.96
C ILE A 72 1.63 12.55 6.91
N GLY A 73 0.74 12.70 7.91
CA GLY A 73 0.43 11.61 8.85
C GLY A 73 -0.16 10.39 8.14
N ASN A 74 -1.11 10.62 7.23
CA ASN A 74 -1.73 9.56 6.45
C ASN A 74 -0.68 8.81 5.59
N VAL A 75 0.10 9.54 4.79
CA VAL A 75 1.08 8.94 3.85
C VAL A 75 2.23 8.24 4.58
N VAL A 76 2.86 8.92 5.56
CA VAL A 76 3.99 8.34 6.29
C VAL A 76 3.52 7.15 7.14
N GLY A 77 2.37 7.28 7.80
CA GLY A 77 1.76 6.21 8.60
C GLY A 77 1.42 4.98 7.76
N SER A 78 0.72 5.16 6.63
CA SER A 78 0.39 4.08 5.70
C SER A 78 1.64 3.41 5.15
N ASN A 79 2.69 4.17 4.81
CA ASN A 79 3.93 3.61 4.27
C ASN A 79 4.67 2.72 5.29
N ILE A 80 4.73 3.14 6.56
CA ILE A 80 5.30 2.33 7.65
C ILE A 80 4.46 1.06 7.85
N LEU A 81 3.13 1.20 7.91
CA LEU A 81 2.19 0.11 8.08
C LEU A 81 2.27 -0.90 6.93
N ASN A 82 2.32 -0.42 5.70
CA ASN A 82 2.45 -1.24 4.50
C ASN A 82 3.67 -2.16 4.55
N ILE A 83 4.82 -1.66 4.93
CA ILE A 83 6.04 -2.48 4.99
C ILE A 83 6.07 -3.33 6.26
N LEU A 84 5.95 -2.72 7.44
CA LEU A 84 6.17 -3.45 8.69
C LEU A 84 5.04 -4.42 9.01
N LEU A 85 3.79 -4.01 8.81
CA LEU A 85 2.65 -4.84 9.16
C LEU A 85 2.22 -5.73 7.99
N ILE A 86 1.95 -5.15 6.82
CA ILE A 86 1.33 -5.89 5.72
C ILE A 86 2.32 -6.88 5.09
N LEU A 87 3.53 -6.44 4.71
CA LEU A 87 4.54 -7.40 4.25
C LEU A 87 5.00 -8.32 5.37
N GLY A 88 5.04 -7.82 6.62
CA GLY A 88 5.31 -8.64 7.80
C GLY A 88 4.33 -9.80 7.92
N ILE A 89 3.03 -9.54 7.95
CA ILE A 89 1.97 -10.57 8.01
C ILE A 89 2.06 -11.49 6.80
N THR A 90 2.12 -10.91 5.59
CA THR A 90 2.11 -11.69 4.35
C THR A 90 3.29 -12.66 4.31
N SER A 91 4.50 -12.21 4.67
CA SER A 91 5.70 -13.05 4.64
C SER A 91 5.77 -14.08 5.77
N VAL A 92 5.08 -13.86 6.89
CA VAL A 92 4.90 -14.87 7.94
C VAL A 92 3.95 -15.98 7.47
N ILE A 93 2.91 -15.63 6.70
CA ILE A 93 2.00 -16.62 6.12
C ILE A 93 2.69 -17.42 5.01
N ILE A 94 3.37 -16.72 4.10
CA ILE A 94 4.07 -17.30 2.96
C ILE A 94 5.31 -16.48 2.59
N PRO A 95 6.52 -17.10 2.49
CA PRO A 95 7.71 -16.39 2.04
C PRO A 95 7.52 -15.79 0.63
N LEU A 96 7.88 -14.51 0.48
CA LEU A 96 7.69 -13.77 -0.77
C LEU A 96 9.01 -13.73 -1.56
N SER A 97 8.99 -14.23 -2.78
CA SER A 97 10.09 -14.05 -3.72
C SER A 97 10.16 -12.60 -4.18
N VAL A 98 11.36 -12.04 -4.23
CA VAL A 98 11.58 -10.65 -4.67
C VAL A 98 12.50 -10.64 -5.87
N LYS A 99 12.04 -10.10 -6.98
CA LYS A 99 12.82 -9.99 -8.22
C LYS A 99 14.05 -9.10 -8.01
N LYS A 100 15.11 -9.38 -8.77
CA LYS A 100 16.39 -8.63 -8.69
C LYS A 100 16.19 -7.14 -8.93
N ASN A 101 15.33 -6.76 -9.86
CA ASN A 101 15.04 -5.35 -10.13
C ASN A 101 14.34 -4.69 -8.93
N THR A 102 13.37 -5.38 -8.34
CA THR A 102 12.67 -4.87 -7.16
C THR A 102 13.62 -4.64 -6.00
N LEU A 103 14.52 -5.59 -5.75
CA LEU A 103 15.54 -5.43 -4.71
C LEU A 103 16.52 -4.28 -5.01
N ASN A 104 16.99 -4.16 -6.28
CA ASN A 104 18.06 -3.25 -6.60
C ASN A 104 17.63 -1.87 -7.09
N ILE A 105 16.36 -1.69 -7.48
CA ILE A 105 15.84 -0.45 -8.04
C ILE A 105 14.61 0.04 -7.26
N GLU A 106 13.51 -0.73 -7.22
CA GLU A 106 12.25 -0.22 -6.69
C GLU A 106 12.30 -0.02 -5.16
N ILE A 107 12.85 -0.96 -4.37
CA ILE A 107 12.99 -0.78 -2.92
C ILE A 107 13.97 0.36 -2.57
N PRO A 108 15.18 0.47 -3.17
CA PRO A 108 16.03 1.64 -3.02
C PRO A 108 15.34 2.95 -3.44
N PHE A 109 14.51 2.93 -4.47
CA PHE A 109 13.74 4.10 -4.89
C PHE A 109 12.74 4.54 -3.82
N VAL A 110 12.06 3.61 -3.11
CA VAL A 110 11.23 3.95 -1.94
C VAL A 110 12.05 4.67 -0.88
N ILE A 111 13.26 4.19 -0.56
CA ILE A 111 14.15 4.84 0.41
C ILE A 111 14.47 6.27 -0.03
N ILE A 112 14.85 6.44 -1.30
CA ILE A 112 15.21 7.75 -1.87
C ILE A 112 14.03 8.72 -1.83
N VAL A 113 12.85 8.31 -2.31
CA VAL A 113 11.68 9.21 -2.34
C VAL A 113 11.19 9.56 -0.94
N THR A 114 11.30 8.63 0.02
CA THR A 114 10.99 8.92 1.43
C THR A 114 11.99 9.91 2.03
N ALA A 115 13.28 9.76 1.71
CA ALA A 115 14.31 10.71 2.16
C ALA A 115 14.12 12.10 1.52
N ILE A 116 13.74 12.18 0.26
CA ILE A 116 13.41 13.43 -0.43
C ILE A 116 12.19 14.09 0.25
N LEU A 117 11.11 13.35 0.52
CA LEU A 117 9.95 13.88 1.23
C LEU A 117 10.35 14.48 2.59
N ALA A 118 11.13 13.72 3.38
CA ALA A 118 11.63 14.19 4.67
C ALA A 118 12.50 15.45 4.53
N PHE A 119 13.40 15.49 3.56
CA PHE A 119 14.25 16.66 3.30
C PHE A 119 13.43 17.90 2.93
N LEU A 120 12.48 17.76 1.98
CA LEU A 120 11.60 18.86 1.56
C LEU A 120 10.77 19.39 2.73
N GLY A 121 10.19 18.51 3.54
CA GLY A 121 9.39 18.89 4.69
C GLY A 121 10.20 19.54 5.82
N LEU A 122 11.40 19.02 6.11
CA LEU A 122 12.25 19.52 7.19
C LEU A 122 12.97 20.83 6.86
N LYS A 123 13.20 21.11 5.57
CA LYS A 123 13.92 22.30 5.12
C LYS A 123 13.20 23.59 5.54
N ASP A 124 11.90 23.69 5.26
CA ASP A 124 11.11 24.91 5.44
C ASP A 124 9.86 24.69 6.33
N GLY A 125 9.68 23.50 6.90
CA GLY A 125 8.49 23.12 7.69
C GLY A 125 7.22 23.03 6.83
N THR A 126 7.35 23.07 5.51
CA THR A 126 6.22 23.06 4.59
C THR A 126 6.66 22.46 3.25
N ILE A 127 5.86 21.58 2.69
CA ILE A 127 6.01 21.10 1.32
C ILE A 127 5.25 22.07 0.42
N SER A 128 6.00 22.82 -0.38
CA SER A 128 5.46 23.85 -1.26
C SER A 128 4.81 23.27 -2.52
N ARG A 129 4.11 24.12 -3.29
CA ARG A 129 3.58 23.73 -4.61
C ARG A 129 4.67 23.32 -5.59
N LEU A 130 5.84 23.95 -5.50
CA LEU A 130 6.98 23.60 -6.37
C LEU A 130 7.51 22.20 -5.99
N ASP A 131 7.61 21.90 -4.70
CA ASP A 131 7.98 20.56 -4.24
C ASP A 131 6.97 19.52 -4.73
N GLY A 132 5.67 19.84 -4.70
CA GLY A 132 4.61 19.00 -5.26
C GLY A 132 4.80 18.72 -6.76
N ILE A 133 5.19 19.72 -7.55
CA ILE A 133 5.51 19.56 -8.97
C ILE A 133 6.72 18.65 -9.13
N ILE A 134 7.77 18.79 -8.32
CA ILE A 134 8.96 17.94 -8.34
C ILE A 134 8.56 16.48 -8.05
N LEU A 135 7.76 16.22 -7.02
CA LEU A 135 7.27 14.88 -6.71
C LEU A 135 6.46 14.29 -7.88
N TRP A 136 5.61 15.08 -8.52
CA TRP A 136 4.85 14.66 -9.71
C TRP A 136 5.76 14.32 -10.90
N LEU A 137 6.81 15.11 -11.16
CA LEU A 137 7.78 14.82 -12.22
C LEU A 137 8.53 13.51 -11.93
N MET A 138 8.88 13.25 -10.68
CA MET A 138 9.44 11.97 -10.26
C MET A 138 8.46 10.81 -10.44
N PHE A 139 7.16 11.03 -10.19
CA PHE A 139 6.13 10.03 -10.44
C PHE A 139 6.01 9.69 -11.92
N ILE A 140 5.99 10.71 -12.79
CA ILE A 140 5.99 10.52 -14.26
C ILE A 140 7.24 9.74 -14.69
N ALA A 141 8.43 10.11 -14.18
CA ALA A 141 9.66 9.39 -14.49
C ALA A 141 9.61 7.92 -14.05
N PHE A 142 9.01 7.63 -12.90
CA PHE A 142 8.78 6.27 -12.43
C PHE A 142 7.80 5.50 -13.35
N LEU A 143 6.70 6.12 -13.79
CA LEU A 143 5.78 5.49 -14.74
C LEU A 143 6.45 5.21 -16.09
N VAL A 144 7.30 6.13 -16.58
CA VAL A 144 8.11 5.91 -17.80
C VAL A 144 9.06 4.74 -17.61
N TYR A 145 9.75 4.67 -16.47
CA TYR A 145 10.60 3.52 -16.13
C TYR A 145 9.81 2.19 -16.20
N LEU A 146 8.63 2.12 -15.56
CA LEU A 146 7.80 0.93 -15.58
C LEU A 146 7.30 0.59 -16.99
N PHE A 147 6.97 1.60 -17.80
CA PHE A 147 6.60 1.41 -19.20
C PHE A 147 7.74 0.81 -20.01
N ILE A 148 8.98 1.31 -19.83
CA ILE A 148 10.16 0.74 -20.48
C ILE A 148 10.40 -0.69 -20.00
N LEU A 149 10.24 -0.94 -18.70
CA LEU A 149 10.36 -2.27 -18.10
C LEU A 149 9.35 -3.25 -18.72
N SER A 150 8.09 -2.81 -18.89
CA SER A 150 7.04 -3.63 -19.49
C SER A 150 7.34 -4.04 -20.94
N LYS A 151 8.03 -3.17 -21.71
CA LYS A 151 8.41 -3.46 -23.10
C LYS A 151 9.60 -4.39 -23.25
N LYS A 152 10.47 -4.47 -22.23
CA LYS A 152 11.67 -5.32 -22.30
C LYS A 152 11.40 -6.82 -22.16
N GLY A 153 10.16 -7.20 -21.85
CA GLY A 153 9.75 -8.59 -21.70
C GLY A 153 10.71 -9.34 -20.77
N ILE A 154 10.87 -8.85 -19.54
CA ILE A 154 11.88 -9.38 -18.62
C ILE A 154 11.44 -10.78 -18.19
N ASP A 155 12.41 -11.70 -18.22
CA ASP A 155 12.38 -13.09 -17.76
C ASP A 155 11.22 -13.36 -16.80
N THR A 156 10.09 -13.72 -17.38
CA THR A 156 9.04 -14.41 -16.64
C THR A 156 9.59 -15.80 -16.43
N ASP A 157 10.05 -16.11 -15.22
CA ASP A 157 10.20 -17.51 -14.83
C ASP A 157 8.90 -18.20 -15.22
N ALA A 158 9.00 -19.23 -16.04
CA ALA A 158 7.83 -19.88 -16.67
C ALA A 158 6.79 -20.37 -15.65
N ASP A 159 7.20 -20.50 -14.38
CA ASP A 159 6.37 -20.98 -13.28
C ASP A 159 5.39 -19.93 -12.72
N ASP A 160 5.56 -18.63 -13.04
CA ASP A 160 4.74 -17.53 -12.50
C ASP A 160 3.66 -17.03 -13.48
N VAL A 161 3.58 -17.58 -14.69
CA VAL A 161 2.61 -17.12 -15.69
C VAL A 161 1.28 -17.84 -15.48
N PRO A 162 0.19 -17.11 -15.14
CA PRO A 162 -1.12 -17.75 -15.00
C PRO A 162 -1.57 -18.32 -16.34
N GLU A 163 -2.09 -19.55 -16.33
CA GLU A 163 -2.74 -20.13 -17.49
C GLU A 163 -3.98 -19.31 -17.86
N LEU A 164 -4.07 -18.92 -19.12
CA LEU A 164 -5.26 -18.27 -19.67
C LEU A 164 -6.27 -19.33 -20.11
N GLU A 165 -7.51 -19.19 -19.65
CA GLU A 165 -8.62 -20.03 -20.07
C GLU A 165 -9.20 -19.50 -21.39
N GLU A 166 -9.83 -20.38 -22.21
CA GLU A 166 -10.47 -19.99 -23.49
C GLU A 166 -11.51 -18.85 -23.31
N GLY A 167 -12.11 -18.72 -22.13
CA GLY A 167 -13.09 -17.67 -21.78
C GLY A 167 -12.51 -16.37 -21.25
N ASP A 168 -11.18 -16.21 -21.12
CA ASP A 168 -10.55 -15.03 -20.53
C ASP A 168 -10.40 -13.89 -21.56
N THR A 169 -11.53 -13.26 -21.87
CA THR A 169 -11.54 -12.04 -22.70
C THR A 169 -11.01 -10.82 -21.91
N VAL A 170 -10.40 -9.87 -22.61
CA VAL A 170 -9.95 -8.60 -21.98
C VAL A 170 -11.08 -7.92 -21.23
N PHE A 171 -12.29 -7.92 -21.78
CA PHE A 171 -13.47 -7.33 -21.14
C PHE A 171 -13.82 -8.02 -19.82
N LYS A 172 -13.84 -9.37 -19.77
CA LYS A 172 -14.07 -10.12 -18.53
C LYS A 172 -13.01 -9.79 -17.47
N LEU A 173 -11.73 -9.76 -17.87
CA LEU A 173 -10.62 -9.47 -16.96
C LEU A 173 -10.69 -8.02 -16.42
N LEU A 174 -11.05 -7.06 -17.26
CA LEU A 174 -11.28 -5.67 -16.82
C LEU A 174 -12.46 -5.59 -15.85
N ILE A 175 -13.55 -6.32 -16.06
CA ILE A 175 -14.66 -6.39 -15.10
C ILE A 175 -14.17 -6.95 -13.77
N LEU A 176 -13.36 -8.01 -13.74
CA LEU A 176 -12.80 -8.56 -12.51
C LEU A 176 -11.96 -7.51 -11.75
N ILE A 177 -11.15 -6.73 -12.47
CA ILE A 177 -10.35 -5.65 -11.86
C ILE A 177 -11.26 -4.56 -11.29
N VAL A 178 -12.22 -4.04 -12.08
CA VAL A 178 -13.07 -2.92 -11.66
C VAL A 178 -14.01 -3.33 -10.53
N VAL A 179 -14.70 -4.46 -10.68
CA VAL A 179 -15.65 -4.94 -9.66
C VAL A 179 -14.89 -5.41 -8.42
N GLY A 180 -13.77 -6.11 -8.59
CA GLY A 180 -12.91 -6.52 -7.48
C GLY A 180 -12.39 -5.33 -6.70
N GLY A 181 -11.86 -4.31 -7.38
CA GLY A 181 -11.40 -3.07 -6.76
C GLY A 181 -12.51 -2.32 -6.04
N ALA A 182 -13.69 -2.20 -6.64
CA ALA A 182 -14.84 -1.58 -6.00
C ALA A 182 -15.27 -2.34 -4.72
N LEU A 183 -15.31 -3.67 -4.77
CA LEU A 183 -15.62 -4.50 -3.59
C LEU A 183 -14.59 -4.35 -2.48
N ILE A 184 -13.30 -4.21 -2.81
CA ILE A 184 -12.25 -3.97 -1.81
C ILE A 184 -12.50 -2.63 -1.11
N ILE A 185 -12.71 -1.54 -1.86
CA ILE A 185 -12.91 -0.20 -1.31
C ILE A 185 -14.17 -0.15 -0.45
N TRP A 186 -15.32 -0.59 -0.98
CA TRP A 186 -16.58 -0.59 -0.23
C TRP A 186 -16.57 -1.58 0.93
N GLY A 187 -15.95 -2.74 0.76
CA GLY A 187 -15.77 -3.73 1.82
C GLY A 187 -14.92 -3.18 2.97
N SER A 188 -13.88 -2.39 2.68
CA SER A 188 -13.08 -1.68 3.69
C SER A 188 -13.96 -0.70 4.47
N ASP A 189 -14.69 0.18 3.77
CA ASP A 189 -15.58 1.15 4.42
C ASP A 189 -16.63 0.48 5.32
N VAL A 190 -17.28 -0.58 4.83
CA VAL A 190 -18.28 -1.32 5.60
C VAL A 190 -17.65 -1.97 6.84
N THR A 191 -16.46 -2.58 6.69
CA THR A 191 -15.73 -3.24 7.78
C THR A 191 -15.32 -2.23 8.85
N VAL A 192 -14.72 -1.10 8.45
CA VAL A 192 -14.25 -0.05 9.38
C VAL A 192 -15.41 0.59 10.12
N ASN A 193 -16.48 0.93 9.41
CA ASN A 193 -17.67 1.53 10.02
C ASN A 193 -18.33 0.57 11.03
N ALA A 194 -18.47 -0.71 10.69
CA ALA A 194 -19.02 -1.72 11.57
C ALA A 194 -18.14 -1.97 12.80
N ALA A 195 -16.82 -2.12 12.61
CA ALA A 195 -15.86 -2.29 13.69
C ALA A 195 -15.84 -1.09 14.64
N THR A 196 -15.89 0.13 14.10
CA THR A 196 -15.98 1.37 14.86
C THR A 196 -17.24 1.43 15.72
N ALA A 197 -18.40 1.08 15.14
CA ALA A 197 -19.66 1.07 15.87
C ALA A 197 -19.69 0.02 16.98
N ILE A 198 -19.09 -1.15 16.74
CA ILE A 198 -18.92 -2.21 17.74
C ILE A 198 -18.02 -1.71 18.87
N ALA A 199 -16.84 -1.14 18.56
CA ALA A 199 -15.92 -0.64 19.57
C ALA A 199 -16.55 0.47 20.46
N ARG A 200 -17.34 1.38 19.86
CA ARG A 200 -18.13 2.36 20.61
C ARG A 200 -19.13 1.71 21.56
N SER A 201 -19.78 0.62 21.14
CA SER A 201 -20.74 -0.08 21.99
C SER A 201 -20.07 -0.75 23.20
N PHE A 202 -18.77 -1.06 23.11
CA PHE A 202 -17.93 -1.56 24.21
C PHE A 202 -17.27 -0.44 25.04
N GLY A 203 -17.59 0.82 24.76
CA GLY A 203 -17.08 1.96 25.53
C GLY A 203 -15.64 2.40 25.16
N TRP A 204 -15.12 2.01 24.00
CA TRP A 204 -13.82 2.48 23.55
C TRP A 204 -13.87 3.99 23.27
N SER A 205 -12.81 4.72 23.64
CA SER A 205 -12.71 6.15 23.35
C SER A 205 -12.53 6.41 21.86
N GLU A 206 -13.02 7.57 21.38
CA GLU A 206 -12.82 7.98 19.95
C GLU A 206 -11.33 8.06 19.60
N ARG A 207 -10.48 8.44 20.56
CA ARG A 207 -9.02 8.44 20.38
C ARG A 207 -8.50 7.03 20.08
N LEU A 208 -8.91 6.03 20.86
CA LEU A 208 -8.47 4.64 20.67
C LEU A 208 -9.00 4.08 19.34
N ILE A 209 -10.26 4.36 19.00
CA ILE A 209 -10.87 3.96 17.73
C ILE A 209 -10.09 4.57 16.56
N GLY A 210 -9.79 5.88 16.62
CA GLY A 210 -9.03 6.58 15.58
C GLY A 210 -7.62 6.03 15.39
N LEU A 211 -6.89 5.79 16.50
CA LEU A 211 -5.52 5.28 16.47
C LEU A 211 -5.41 3.80 16.06
N THR A 212 -6.50 3.04 16.14
CA THR A 212 -6.52 1.61 15.81
C THR A 212 -7.36 1.33 14.57
N ILE A 213 -8.69 1.31 14.72
CA ILE A 213 -9.61 0.82 13.69
C ILE A 213 -9.57 1.70 12.44
N VAL A 214 -9.59 3.02 12.60
CA VAL A 214 -9.60 3.95 11.46
C VAL A 214 -8.22 4.00 10.79
N ALA A 215 -7.15 4.06 11.59
CA ALA A 215 -5.78 4.09 11.04
C ALA A 215 -5.43 2.84 10.22
N PHE A 216 -5.91 1.66 10.65
CA PHE A 216 -5.73 0.43 9.87
C PHE A 216 -6.72 0.31 8.71
N GLY A 217 -7.84 1.03 8.77
CA GLY A 217 -8.96 0.85 7.86
C GLY A 217 -8.64 1.22 6.43
N THR A 218 -7.91 2.30 6.21
CA THR A 218 -7.52 2.74 4.86
C THR A 218 -6.54 1.76 4.21
N SER A 219 -5.72 1.06 5.00
CA SER A 219 -4.74 0.08 4.50
C SER A 219 -5.27 -1.38 4.48
N LEU A 220 -6.55 -1.60 4.81
CA LEU A 220 -7.19 -2.92 4.65
C LEU A 220 -7.18 -3.42 3.20
N PRO A 221 -7.43 -2.57 2.17
CA PRO A 221 -7.30 -2.96 0.78
C PRO A 221 -5.93 -3.56 0.46
N GLU A 222 -4.85 -2.88 0.85
CA GLU A 222 -3.48 -3.33 0.65
C GLU A 222 -3.22 -4.66 1.36
N LEU A 223 -3.64 -4.77 2.63
CA LEU A 223 -3.45 -5.97 3.43
C LEU A 223 -4.10 -7.19 2.77
N ILE A 224 -5.40 -7.10 2.51
CA ILE A 224 -6.16 -8.24 1.97
C ILE A 224 -5.68 -8.59 0.56
N THR A 225 -5.37 -7.59 -0.27
CA THR A 225 -4.87 -7.81 -1.64
C THR A 225 -3.49 -8.47 -1.63
N SER A 226 -2.54 -7.98 -0.79
CA SER A 226 -1.18 -8.54 -0.72
C SER A 226 -1.17 -9.95 -0.13
N VAL A 227 -1.96 -10.22 0.92
CA VAL A 227 -2.11 -11.57 1.48
C VAL A 227 -2.73 -12.51 0.45
N THR A 228 -3.78 -12.09 -0.24
CA THR A 228 -4.44 -12.89 -1.29
C THR A 228 -3.47 -13.20 -2.43
N ALA A 229 -2.71 -12.20 -2.90
CA ALA A 229 -1.71 -12.39 -3.94
C ALA A 229 -0.60 -13.36 -3.49
N GLY A 230 -0.11 -13.22 -2.25
CA GLY A 230 0.88 -14.12 -1.67
C GLY A 230 0.38 -15.56 -1.60
N ILE A 231 -0.82 -15.81 -1.08
CA ILE A 231 -1.44 -17.15 -0.99
C ILE A 231 -1.63 -17.77 -2.39
N LYS A 232 -1.93 -16.95 -3.40
CA LYS A 232 -2.04 -17.40 -4.80
C LYS A 232 -0.67 -17.62 -5.49
N GLY A 233 0.46 -17.49 -4.77
CA GLY A 233 1.81 -17.62 -5.34
C GLY A 233 2.21 -16.42 -6.21
N LYS A 234 1.49 -15.29 -6.18
CA LYS A 234 1.76 -14.07 -6.95
C LYS A 234 2.62 -13.10 -6.13
N SER A 235 3.82 -13.54 -5.73
CA SER A 235 4.74 -12.75 -4.89
C SER A 235 5.05 -11.37 -5.50
N ASP A 236 5.22 -11.30 -6.83
CA ASP A 236 5.48 -10.04 -7.55
C ASP A 236 4.33 -9.04 -7.39
N ILE A 237 3.07 -9.51 -7.42
CA ILE A 237 1.91 -8.65 -7.18
C ILE A 237 1.86 -8.22 -5.72
N ALA A 238 2.12 -9.15 -4.77
CA ALA A 238 2.09 -8.83 -3.33
C ALA A 238 3.13 -7.79 -2.95
N VAL A 239 4.39 -7.99 -3.37
CA VAL A 239 5.50 -7.05 -3.10
C VAL A 239 5.31 -5.76 -3.90
N GLY A 240 4.95 -5.87 -5.18
CA GLY A 240 4.70 -4.73 -6.05
C GLY A 240 3.59 -3.84 -5.54
N ASN A 241 2.49 -4.41 -5.01
CA ASN A 241 1.43 -3.65 -4.37
C ASN A 241 1.97 -2.73 -3.27
N ILE A 242 2.72 -3.27 -2.31
CA ILE A 242 3.22 -2.50 -1.17
C ILE A 242 4.30 -1.49 -1.57
N VAL A 243 5.28 -1.90 -2.38
CA VAL A 243 6.34 -1.00 -2.87
C VAL A 243 5.73 0.11 -3.73
N GLY A 244 4.80 -0.24 -4.62
CA GLY A 244 4.09 0.71 -5.48
C GLY A 244 3.20 1.67 -4.71
N SER A 245 2.44 1.19 -3.71
CA SER A 245 1.63 2.02 -2.82
C SER A 245 2.48 3.05 -2.08
N ASN A 246 3.65 2.65 -1.58
CA ASN A 246 4.55 3.57 -0.89
C ASN A 246 5.09 4.67 -1.81
N ILE A 247 5.45 4.31 -3.06
CA ILE A 247 5.88 5.28 -4.08
C ILE A 247 4.72 6.20 -4.48
N PHE A 248 3.55 5.62 -4.74
CA PHE A 248 2.33 6.36 -5.12
C PHE A 248 1.91 7.36 -4.03
N ASN A 249 1.91 6.93 -2.77
CA ASN A 249 1.56 7.77 -1.64
C ASN A 249 2.49 8.98 -1.53
N ILE A 250 3.80 8.81 -1.68
CA ILE A 250 4.76 9.92 -1.60
C ILE A 250 4.67 10.81 -2.84
N LEU A 251 4.80 10.22 -4.03
CA LEU A 251 4.99 11.01 -5.25
C LEU A 251 3.68 11.59 -5.77
N PHE A 252 2.61 10.77 -5.79
CA PHE A 252 1.31 11.19 -6.30
C PHE A 252 0.46 11.88 -5.24
N VAL A 253 0.25 11.24 -4.08
CA VAL A 253 -0.70 11.76 -3.08
C VAL A 253 -0.17 13.04 -2.45
N VAL A 254 1.06 13.03 -1.90
CA VAL A 254 1.67 14.25 -1.35
C VAL A 254 1.88 15.29 -2.44
N GLY A 255 2.36 14.87 -3.64
CA GLY A 255 2.56 15.77 -4.78
C GLY A 255 1.28 16.49 -5.17
N THR A 256 0.17 15.77 -5.35
CA THR A 256 -1.14 16.34 -5.68
C THR A 256 -1.64 17.27 -4.59
N THR A 257 -1.57 16.82 -3.34
CA THR A 257 -1.99 17.62 -2.18
C THR A 257 -1.22 18.92 -2.11
N ALA A 258 0.12 18.89 -2.25
CA ALA A 258 0.99 20.07 -2.18
C ALA A 258 0.73 21.05 -3.33
N ILE A 259 0.38 20.58 -4.53
CA ILE A 259 -0.02 21.43 -5.66
C ILE A 259 -1.33 22.17 -5.35
N ILE A 260 -2.31 21.49 -4.77
CA ILE A 260 -3.60 22.09 -4.38
C ILE A 260 -3.36 23.11 -3.26
N THR A 261 -2.75 22.69 -2.17
CA THR A 261 -2.50 23.50 -0.98
C THR A 261 -1.16 23.09 -0.36
N PRO A 262 -0.24 24.06 -0.09
CA PRO A 262 1.02 23.75 0.60
C PRO A 262 0.76 22.94 1.87
N VAL A 263 1.54 21.87 2.07
CA VAL A 263 1.33 20.93 3.18
C VAL A 263 2.25 21.29 4.33
N VAL A 264 1.68 21.59 5.48
CA VAL A 264 2.46 21.84 6.71
C VAL A 264 3.12 20.53 7.16
N TYR A 265 4.43 20.58 7.32
CA TYR A 265 5.23 19.48 7.83
C TYR A 265 5.60 19.75 9.30
N ALA A 266 4.74 19.32 10.21
CA ALA A 266 4.95 19.53 11.64
C ALA A 266 6.24 18.83 12.13
N SER A 267 6.93 19.44 13.09
CA SER A 267 8.19 18.92 13.65
C SER A 267 8.08 17.49 14.21
N GLY A 268 6.89 17.09 14.67
CA GLY A 268 6.60 15.72 15.10
C GLY A 268 6.85 14.66 14.05
N PHE A 269 6.62 14.98 12.76
CA PHE A 269 6.84 14.03 11.66
C PHE A 269 8.31 13.73 11.35
N LYS A 270 9.26 14.43 11.99
CA LYS A 270 10.69 14.14 11.83
C LYS A 270 11.03 12.71 12.23
N ILE A 271 10.54 12.27 13.38
CA ILE A 271 10.80 10.91 13.89
C ILE A 271 10.09 9.89 12.98
N ASP A 272 8.82 10.13 12.63
CA ASP A 272 8.04 9.23 11.80
C ASP A 272 8.67 9.06 10.40
N SER A 273 9.22 10.12 9.82
CA SER A 273 9.93 10.04 8.53
C SER A 273 11.24 9.27 8.64
N ILE A 274 11.99 9.42 9.73
CA ILE A 274 13.19 8.60 9.98
C ILE A 274 12.80 7.13 10.14
N VAL A 275 11.74 6.84 10.88
CA VAL A 275 11.21 5.47 11.01
C VAL A 275 10.77 4.94 9.65
N CYS A 276 10.10 5.74 8.82
CA CYS A 276 9.67 5.33 7.48
C CYS A 276 10.86 4.97 6.58
N ILE A 277 11.94 5.77 6.60
CA ILE A 277 13.19 5.47 5.88
C ILE A 277 13.81 4.17 6.43
N ALA A 278 13.91 4.04 7.76
CA ALA A 278 14.46 2.84 8.41
C ALA A 278 13.64 1.59 8.07
N THR A 279 12.33 1.72 7.97
CA THR A 279 11.40 0.66 7.58
C THR A 279 11.68 0.16 6.15
N ALA A 280 11.86 1.07 5.19
CA ALA A 280 12.22 0.71 3.82
C ALA A 280 13.63 0.09 3.74
N ALA A 281 14.57 0.59 4.53
CA ALA A 281 15.90 0.00 4.66
C ALA A 281 15.85 -1.40 5.29
N LEU A 282 14.99 -1.62 6.30
CA LEU A 282 14.76 -2.93 6.91
C LEU A 282 14.19 -3.93 5.89
N LEU A 283 13.25 -3.51 5.03
CA LEU A 283 12.76 -4.33 3.92
C LEU A 283 13.92 -4.74 3.00
N PHE A 284 14.73 -3.76 2.56
CA PHE A 284 15.89 -4.02 1.71
C PHE A 284 16.84 -5.06 2.35
N ILE A 285 17.23 -4.83 3.60
CA ILE A 285 18.15 -5.71 4.34
C ILE A 285 17.55 -7.11 4.52
N SER A 286 16.26 -7.20 4.88
CA SER A 286 15.58 -8.49 5.11
C SER A 286 15.53 -9.34 3.85
N VAL A 287 15.31 -8.72 2.68
CA VAL A 287 15.33 -9.42 1.38
C VAL A 287 16.77 -9.74 0.95
N PHE A 288 17.69 -8.77 1.12
CA PHE A 288 19.10 -8.95 0.73
C PHE A 288 19.78 -10.10 1.47
N LEU A 289 19.52 -10.21 2.78
CA LEU A 289 20.04 -11.29 3.64
C LEU A 289 19.19 -12.56 3.56
N GLY A 290 17.97 -12.46 3.02
CA GLY A 290 17.07 -13.60 2.89
C GLY A 290 17.62 -14.66 1.93
N LYS A 291 17.38 -15.94 2.27
CA LYS A 291 17.73 -17.05 1.39
C LYS A 291 17.00 -16.88 0.05
N ASP A 292 17.73 -17.07 -1.05
CA ASP A 292 17.20 -16.94 -2.43
C ASP A 292 16.55 -15.58 -2.72
N LYS A 293 17.00 -14.51 -2.03
CA LYS A 293 16.41 -13.16 -2.13
C LYS A 293 14.91 -13.12 -1.86
N LYS A 294 14.48 -13.91 -0.87
CA LYS A 294 13.08 -13.92 -0.41
C LYS A 294 12.93 -13.11 0.87
N LEU A 295 11.80 -12.44 0.99
CA LEU A 295 11.34 -11.99 2.29
C LEU A 295 10.80 -13.21 3.03
N THR A 296 11.59 -13.71 3.98
CA THR A 296 11.31 -14.93 4.73
C THR A 296 10.40 -14.68 5.92
N ASN A 297 9.84 -15.76 6.51
CA ASN A 297 9.05 -15.67 7.75
C ASN A 297 9.84 -14.95 8.87
N ASN A 298 11.15 -15.19 9.00
CA ASN A 298 11.98 -14.51 10.01
C ASN A 298 12.06 -12.99 9.73
N GLY A 299 12.23 -12.59 8.47
CA GLY A 299 12.18 -11.18 8.07
C GLY A 299 10.83 -10.55 8.42
N GLY A 300 9.74 -11.29 8.16
CA GLY A 300 8.39 -10.86 8.53
C GLY A 300 8.19 -10.69 10.04
N ILE A 301 8.69 -11.63 10.85
CA ILE A 301 8.62 -11.53 12.31
C ILE A 301 9.36 -10.28 12.80
N VAL A 302 10.58 -10.02 12.29
CA VAL A 302 11.34 -8.80 12.64
C VAL A 302 10.56 -7.55 12.29
N MET A 303 9.90 -7.51 11.12
CA MET A 303 9.03 -6.38 10.72
C MET A 303 7.86 -6.20 11.70
N LEU A 304 7.15 -7.27 12.06
CA LEU A 304 6.03 -7.22 13.00
C LEU A 304 6.45 -6.75 14.40
N ILE A 305 7.62 -7.20 14.90
CA ILE A 305 8.17 -6.72 16.16
C ILE A 305 8.50 -5.23 16.07
N SER A 306 9.12 -4.78 14.96
CA SER A 306 9.42 -3.37 14.70
C SER A 306 8.16 -2.53 14.63
N PHE A 307 7.09 -3.05 14.01
CA PHE A 307 5.79 -2.41 14.01
C PHE A 307 5.21 -2.25 15.42
N GLY A 308 5.26 -3.31 16.23
CA GLY A 308 4.81 -3.27 17.61
C GLY A 308 5.56 -2.23 18.45
N ALA A 309 6.89 -2.13 18.27
CA ALA A 309 7.71 -1.12 18.94
C ALA A 309 7.33 0.31 18.50
N TYR A 310 7.14 0.55 17.20
CA TYR A 310 6.70 1.85 16.69
C TYR A 310 5.28 2.20 17.17
N PHE A 311 4.35 1.24 17.17
CA PHE A 311 3.00 1.45 17.66
C PHE A 311 2.97 1.81 19.16
N MET A 312 3.80 1.14 19.97
CA MET A 312 3.98 1.49 21.40
C MET A 312 4.57 2.90 21.60
N TYR A 313 5.46 3.34 20.70
CA TYR A 313 5.96 4.71 20.70
C TYR A 313 4.82 5.71 20.43
N LEU A 314 3.99 5.47 19.40
CA LEU A 314 2.84 6.34 19.08
C LEU A 314 1.82 6.44 20.23
N LEU A 315 1.62 5.36 20.99
CA LEU A 315 0.69 5.38 22.13
C LEU A 315 1.20 6.18 23.34
N ARG A 316 2.52 6.43 23.41
CA ARG A 316 3.15 7.19 24.51
C ARG A 316 3.30 8.70 24.24
N GLY A 317 3.29 9.11 22.98
CA GLY A 317 3.34 10.51 22.53
C GLY A 317 1.96 11.05 22.28
#